data_5447c5f090f7eb7eaed6a846f859c3cb
#
_entry.id   5447c5f090f7eb7eaed6a846f859c3cb
#
_cell.length_a   1.000
_cell.length_b   1.000
_cell.length_c   1.000
_cell.angle_alpha   90.00
_cell.angle_beta   90.00
_cell.angle_gamma   90.00
#
_symmetry.space_group_name_H-M   'P 1'
#
loop_
_entity.id
_entity.type
_entity.pdbx_description
1 polymer ?
#
loop_
_entity_poly.entity_id
_entity_poly.type
_entity_poly.pdbx_seq_one_letter_code
_entity_poly.pdbx_strand_id
1 'polypeptide(L)'
;MVSPTRRSGRERGRGGGGNGALARARGRRAVRARDAELIVANDEESAARRVAELLVEAARAGSEIALTGGSTPGRAYELAADLEPDWSGAGVWWGDERCVPPDDERSNFGLARRTLLDRLEAQPGRLHRIRGEDEPAAAAASYEQELRGTPLDLLLLGLGPDGHVASLFPNAPGLTETERLAIPAEATLEPFVERVTLTPPALRSARRIVFLVTGEEKAEAVAGVLAGPPDPAVPGSLIRAESGETLAILDQKAASRLRD
;
A
#
# COMPACT_ATOMS: atom_id res chain seq x y z
N MET A 1 30.57 9.40 73.75
CA MET A 1 29.63 9.91 74.79
C MET A 1 28.38 10.38 74.05
N VAL A 2 27.30 9.71 74.42
CA VAL A 2 25.90 10.21 74.50
C VAL A 2 25.15 10.55 73.19
N SER A 3 24.39 9.60 72.72
CA SER A 3 22.99 9.81 72.28
C SER A 3 22.18 10.42 73.44
N PRO A 4 20.98 11.03 73.23
CA PRO A 4 19.80 10.40 72.62
C PRO A 4 18.73 11.35 72.01
N THR A 5 17.80 10.73 71.35
CA THR A 5 16.32 10.70 71.44
C THR A 5 15.44 11.69 70.67
N ARG A 6 14.56 11.10 69.85
CA ARG A 6 13.04 11.13 69.81
C ARG A 6 12.39 12.47 69.38
N ARG A 7 11.39 12.58 68.58
CA ARG A 7 10.09 11.91 68.29
C ARG A 7 9.36 12.66 67.19
N SER A 8 8.71 11.91 66.35
CA SER A 8 7.29 11.90 65.95
C SER A 8 6.62 13.21 65.53
N GLY A 9 6.02 13.13 64.35
CA GLY A 9 5.00 14.05 63.88
C GLY A 9 4.36 13.50 62.61
N ARG A 10 3.25 12.78 62.79
CA ARG A 10 2.29 12.44 61.70
C ARG A 10 1.54 13.74 61.32
N GLU A 11 1.45 14.06 60.06
CA GLU A 11 0.25 14.74 59.58
C GLU A 11 -0.15 14.23 58.20
N ARG A 12 -1.41 13.87 58.12
CA ARG A 12 -2.10 13.41 56.94
C ARG A 12 -2.64 14.64 56.21
N GLY A 13 -2.29 14.81 54.97
CA GLY A 13 -2.94 15.78 54.06
C GLY A 13 -3.57 15.01 52.91
N ARG A 14 -4.87 14.91 52.95
CA ARG A 14 -5.75 14.50 51.83
C ARG A 14 -5.79 15.63 50.82
N GLY A 15 -5.88 15.28 49.56
CA GLY A 15 -6.46 16.21 48.60
C GLY A 15 -5.99 16.01 47.19
N GLY A 16 -6.88 15.58 46.36
CA GLY A 16 -7.04 16.09 45.01
C GLY A 16 -6.68 15.16 43.87
N GLY A 17 -7.59 14.27 43.53
CA GLY A 17 -7.58 13.53 42.29
C GLY A 17 -7.65 14.48 41.08
N GLY A 18 -6.76 14.24 40.15
CA GLY A 18 -6.81 14.72 38.79
C GLY A 18 -6.75 13.53 37.86
N ASN A 19 -7.89 12.85 37.70
CA ASN A 19 -8.08 11.85 36.64
C ASN A 19 -8.04 12.57 35.29
N GLY A 20 -6.86 12.70 34.73
CA GLY A 20 -6.68 12.91 33.31
C GLY A 20 -7.02 11.63 32.55
N ALA A 21 -8.29 11.36 32.33
CA ALA A 21 -8.77 10.31 31.47
C ALA A 21 -8.30 10.65 30.04
N LEU A 22 -7.21 10.02 29.63
CA LEU A 22 -6.90 9.82 28.22
C LEU A 22 -8.14 9.15 27.60
N ALA A 23 -8.91 9.92 26.83
CA ALA A 23 -10.01 9.42 26.04
C ALA A 23 -9.44 8.34 25.12
N ARG A 24 -9.60 7.09 25.50
CA ARG A 24 -9.43 5.94 24.62
C ARG A 24 -10.38 6.16 23.46
N ALA A 25 -9.83 6.48 22.28
CA ALA A 25 -10.56 6.41 21.02
C ALA A 25 -11.24 5.05 20.99
N ARG A 26 -12.57 5.06 20.94
CA ARG A 26 -13.39 3.84 20.90
C ARG A 26 -12.92 3.01 19.74
N GLY A 27 -12.43 1.80 20.06
CA GLY A 27 -11.87 0.86 19.12
C GLY A 27 -12.81 0.58 17.97
N ARG A 28 -12.36 0.86 16.78
CA ARG A 28 -12.87 0.24 15.57
C ARG A 28 -12.54 -1.26 15.70
N ARG A 29 -13.58 -2.09 15.68
CA ARG A 29 -13.47 -3.54 15.67
C ARG A 29 -12.73 -3.93 14.39
N ALA A 30 -11.52 -4.46 14.52
CA ALA A 30 -10.83 -5.04 13.39
C ALA A 30 -11.61 -6.29 12.95
N VAL A 31 -12.32 -6.20 11.84
CA VAL A 31 -12.90 -7.37 11.17
C VAL A 31 -11.71 -8.09 10.56
N ARG A 32 -11.46 -9.34 10.93
CA ARG A 32 -10.43 -10.15 10.30
C ARG A 32 -10.97 -10.62 8.95
N ALA A 33 -10.58 -9.94 7.89
CA ALA A 33 -10.59 -10.52 6.56
C ALA A 33 -9.58 -11.67 6.52
N ARG A 34 -9.79 -12.65 5.65
CA ARG A 34 -8.92 -13.82 5.54
C ARG A 34 -7.47 -13.36 5.31
N ASP A 35 -6.61 -13.58 6.32
CA ASP A 35 -5.17 -13.26 6.30
C ASP A 35 -4.80 -11.81 5.96
N ALA A 36 -5.70 -10.86 6.24
CA ALA A 36 -5.47 -9.42 6.08
C ALA A 36 -6.09 -8.65 7.25
N GLU A 37 -5.40 -7.62 7.71
CA GLU A 37 -5.96 -6.61 8.61
C GLU A 37 -6.83 -5.65 7.81
N LEU A 38 -8.05 -5.39 8.30
CA LEU A 38 -9.01 -4.51 7.63
C LEU A 38 -9.14 -3.19 8.37
N ILE A 39 -8.95 -2.10 7.63
CA ILE A 39 -9.20 -0.73 8.07
C ILE A 39 -10.28 -0.12 7.18
N VAL A 40 -11.46 0.15 7.74
CA VAL A 40 -12.53 0.84 7.03
C VAL A 40 -12.53 2.31 7.42
N ALA A 41 -12.16 3.16 6.48
CA ALA A 41 -12.19 4.62 6.60
C ALA A 41 -13.59 5.16 6.34
N ASN A 42 -13.86 6.39 6.78
CA ASN A 42 -15.19 7.00 6.63
C ASN A 42 -15.53 7.29 5.15
N ASP A 43 -14.51 7.68 4.38
CA ASP A 43 -14.59 8.13 3.00
C ASP A 43 -13.25 7.91 2.27
N GLU A 44 -13.23 8.20 0.98
CA GLU A 44 -12.07 8.10 0.11
C GLU A 44 -10.88 8.95 0.59
N GLU A 45 -11.13 10.19 1.02
CA GLU A 45 -10.07 11.10 1.49
C GLU A 45 -9.42 10.56 2.78
N SER A 46 -10.21 10.01 3.68
CA SER A 46 -9.71 9.37 4.92
C SER A 46 -8.91 8.10 4.61
N ALA A 47 -9.32 7.32 3.61
CA ALA A 47 -8.57 6.15 3.14
C ALA A 47 -7.24 6.56 2.52
N ALA A 48 -7.24 7.56 1.62
CA ALA A 48 -6.04 8.10 0.99
C ALA A 48 -5.06 8.67 2.04
N ARG A 49 -5.57 9.40 3.04
CA ARG A 49 -4.75 9.94 4.15
C ARG A 49 -4.09 8.82 4.95
N ARG A 50 -4.81 7.73 5.22
CA ARG A 50 -4.22 6.61 5.95
C ARG A 50 -3.09 5.95 5.18
N VAL A 51 -3.22 5.82 3.85
CA VAL A 51 -2.12 5.33 2.99
C VAL A 51 -0.97 6.33 2.94
N ALA A 52 -1.25 7.64 2.86
CA ALA A 52 -0.21 8.67 2.90
C ALA A 52 0.65 8.56 4.16
N GLU A 53 0.03 8.34 5.34
CA GLU A 53 0.76 8.12 6.60
C GLU A 53 1.69 6.91 6.55
N LEU A 54 1.26 5.80 5.93
CA LEU A 54 2.10 4.61 5.75
C LEU A 54 3.24 4.85 4.76
N LEU A 55 3.00 5.59 3.69
CA LEU A 55 4.03 5.98 2.73
C LEU A 55 5.09 6.87 3.39
N VAL A 56 4.68 7.84 4.20
CA VAL A 56 5.58 8.72 4.97
C VAL A 56 6.41 7.92 5.99
N GLU A 57 5.78 6.99 6.71
CA GLU A 57 6.49 6.09 7.63
C GLU A 57 7.58 5.30 6.90
N ALA A 58 7.24 4.72 5.74
CA ALA A 58 8.17 3.96 4.92
C ALA A 58 9.29 4.84 4.34
N ALA A 59 8.95 6.04 3.85
CA ALA A 59 9.95 6.98 3.31
C ALA A 59 10.99 7.39 4.37
N ARG A 60 10.53 7.76 5.57
CA ARG A 60 11.39 8.09 6.72
C ARG A 60 12.28 6.93 7.17
N ALA A 61 11.79 5.70 7.02
CA ALA A 61 12.57 4.49 7.31
C ALA A 61 13.59 4.15 6.23
N GLY A 62 13.62 4.84 5.10
CA GLY A 62 14.50 4.55 3.97
C GLY A 62 14.12 3.28 3.22
N SER A 63 12.83 2.92 3.23
CA SER A 63 12.29 1.67 2.70
C SER A 63 12.23 1.64 1.17
N GLU A 64 12.16 0.42 0.62
CA GLU A 64 11.83 0.14 -0.78
C GLU A 64 10.30 0.09 -0.95
N ILE A 65 9.73 1.09 -1.66
CA ILE A 65 8.30 1.34 -1.75
C ILE A 65 7.83 1.13 -3.18
N ALA A 66 6.92 0.18 -3.42
CA ALA A 66 6.30 0.01 -4.73
C ALA A 66 4.94 0.71 -4.79
N LEU A 67 4.80 1.59 -5.77
CA LEU A 67 3.62 2.41 -6.04
C LEU A 67 2.68 1.73 -7.04
N THR A 68 1.46 2.24 -7.15
CA THR A 68 0.43 1.79 -8.09
C THR A 68 -0.25 2.98 -8.80
N GLY A 69 -0.96 2.71 -9.87
CA GLY A 69 -1.78 3.71 -10.55
C GLY A 69 -3.15 3.93 -9.90
N GLY A 70 -3.89 4.90 -10.41
CA GLY A 70 -5.26 5.20 -10.01
C GLY A 70 -5.42 6.55 -9.31
N SER A 71 -6.65 7.08 -9.31
CA SER A 71 -6.96 8.41 -8.74
C SER A 71 -6.79 8.44 -7.21
N THR A 72 -7.28 7.43 -6.52
CA THR A 72 -7.18 7.36 -5.05
C THR A 72 -5.72 7.23 -4.57
N PRO A 73 -4.85 6.36 -5.17
CA PRO A 73 -3.42 6.40 -4.93
C PRO A 73 -2.79 7.76 -5.24
N GLY A 74 -3.14 8.40 -6.37
CA GLY A 74 -2.66 9.74 -6.69
C GLY A 74 -2.95 10.75 -5.58
N ARG A 75 -4.15 10.71 -4.99
CA ARG A 75 -4.50 11.55 -3.85
C ARG A 75 -3.67 11.23 -2.60
N ALA A 76 -3.40 9.94 -2.34
CA ALA A 76 -2.52 9.55 -1.25
C ALA A 76 -1.08 10.05 -1.45
N TYR A 77 -0.59 10.10 -2.69
CA TYR A 77 0.72 10.62 -3.04
C TYR A 77 0.83 12.13 -2.78
N GLU A 78 -0.18 12.91 -3.18
CA GLU A 78 -0.24 14.35 -2.86
C GLU A 78 -0.15 14.60 -1.36
N LEU A 79 -0.96 13.88 -0.58
CA LEU A 79 -0.96 13.98 0.87
C LEU A 79 0.38 13.54 1.48
N ALA A 80 1.02 12.51 0.93
CA ALA A 80 2.32 12.05 1.41
C ALA A 80 3.42 13.08 1.15
N ALA A 81 3.43 13.73 -0.03
CA ALA A 81 4.36 14.80 -0.35
C ALA A 81 4.20 16.02 0.58
N ASP A 82 2.95 16.38 0.90
CA ASP A 82 2.66 17.48 1.81
C ASP A 82 3.07 17.18 3.28
N LEU A 83 3.05 15.90 3.68
CA LEU A 83 3.41 15.46 5.04
C LEU A 83 4.91 15.19 5.21
N GLU A 84 5.59 14.79 4.15
CA GLU A 84 7.01 14.46 4.15
C GLU A 84 7.65 14.86 2.82
N PRO A 85 8.33 16.01 2.77
CA PRO A 85 8.95 16.52 1.55
C PRO A 85 10.32 15.89 1.23
N ASP A 86 10.93 15.15 2.17
CA ASP A 86 12.24 14.52 1.99
C ASP A 86 12.12 13.00 1.90
N TRP A 87 12.33 12.48 0.68
CA TRP A 87 12.34 11.05 0.37
C TRP A 87 13.74 10.53 0.02
N SER A 88 14.80 11.30 0.28
CA SER A 88 16.18 10.99 -0.14
C SER A 88 16.70 9.63 0.36
N GLY A 89 16.18 9.13 1.47
CA GLY A 89 16.50 7.79 1.98
C GLY A 89 15.78 6.65 1.27
N ALA A 90 14.63 6.91 0.64
CA ALA A 90 13.76 5.87 0.11
C ALA A 90 14.17 5.36 -1.29
N GLY A 91 13.75 4.12 -1.59
CA GLY A 91 13.69 3.57 -2.94
C GLY A 91 12.24 3.52 -3.43
N VAL A 92 11.99 3.94 -4.66
CA VAL A 92 10.65 3.97 -5.25
C VAL A 92 10.59 3.09 -6.49
N TRP A 93 9.59 2.20 -6.50
CA TRP A 93 9.30 1.17 -7.50
C TRP A 93 7.85 1.26 -7.96
N TRP A 94 7.45 0.44 -8.94
CA TRP A 94 6.06 0.32 -9.41
C TRP A 94 5.62 -1.14 -9.47
N GLY A 95 4.37 -1.42 -9.08
CA GLY A 95 3.77 -2.75 -9.18
C GLY A 95 3.47 -3.15 -10.63
N ASP A 96 3.14 -2.18 -11.47
CA ASP A 96 2.93 -2.31 -12.90
C ASP A 96 3.07 -0.97 -13.61
N GLU A 97 3.23 -1.00 -14.93
CA GLU A 97 3.23 0.18 -15.76
C GLU A 97 2.58 -0.12 -17.12
N ARG A 98 2.04 0.92 -17.72
CA ARG A 98 1.49 0.91 -19.07
C ARG A 98 2.62 1.14 -20.06
N CYS A 99 2.64 0.35 -21.16
CA CYS A 99 3.65 0.49 -22.21
C CYS A 99 3.33 1.71 -23.06
N VAL A 100 3.64 2.87 -22.50
CA VAL A 100 3.47 4.21 -23.07
C VAL A 100 4.63 5.10 -22.60
N PRO A 101 4.89 6.25 -23.28
CA PRO A 101 5.86 7.22 -22.82
C PRO A 101 5.58 7.72 -21.39
N PRO A 102 6.62 8.11 -20.62
CA PRO A 102 6.47 8.48 -19.19
C PRO A 102 5.68 9.79 -18.96
N ASP A 103 5.44 10.58 -20.00
CA ASP A 103 4.62 11.80 -19.98
C ASP A 103 3.19 11.59 -20.50
N ASP A 104 2.84 10.37 -20.94
CA ASP A 104 1.48 10.00 -21.32
C ASP A 104 0.58 10.01 -20.06
N GLU A 105 -0.65 10.48 -20.21
CA GLU A 105 -1.63 10.55 -19.09
C GLU A 105 -1.95 9.18 -18.49
N ARG A 106 -1.78 8.11 -19.27
CA ARG A 106 -2.00 6.72 -18.84
C ARG A 106 -0.85 6.15 -18.03
N SER A 107 0.34 6.77 -18.01
CA SER A 107 1.51 6.27 -17.29
C SER A 107 1.33 6.34 -15.77
N ASN A 108 1.61 5.23 -15.07
CA ASN A 108 1.65 5.17 -13.61
C ASN A 108 2.83 5.99 -13.06
N PHE A 109 3.99 5.95 -13.74
CA PHE A 109 5.10 6.83 -13.41
C PHE A 109 4.74 8.30 -13.60
N GLY A 110 4.08 8.65 -14.72
CA GLY A 110 3.60 10.02 -14.97
C GLY A 110 2.65 10.51 -13.89
N LEU A 111 1.74 9.66 -13.41
CA LEU A 111 0.89 9.96 -12.26
C LEU A 111 1.73 10.26 -11.01
N ALA A 112 2.60 9.33 -10.60
CA ALA A 112 3.42 9.50 -9.41
C ALA A 112 4.36 10.71 -9.53
N ARG A 113 4.87 11.02 -10.72
CA ARG A 113 5.66 12.22 -10.95
C ARG A 113 4.87 13.48 -10.61
N ARG A 114 3.66 13.64 -11.16
CA ARG A 114 2.84 14.85 -10.95
C ARG A 114 2.30 14.98 -9.51
N THR A 115 1.97 13.85 -8.86
CA THR A 115 1.29 13.87 -7.55
C THR A 115 2.21 13.68 -6.35
N LEU A 116 3.43 13.18 -6.57
CA LEU A 116 4.44 12.96 -5.53
C LEU A 116 5.77 13.62 -5.92
N LEU A 117 6.48 13.09 -6.92
CA LEU A 117 7.89 13.40 -7.14
C LEU A 117 8.14 14.89 -7.38
N ASP A 118 7.37 15.53 -8.29
CA ASP A 118 7.52 16.96 -8.61
C ASP A 118 7.16 17.88 -7.42
N ARG A 119 6.61 17.35 -6.33
CA ARG A 119 6.22 18.09 -5.12
C ARG A 119 7.24 17.95 -3.98
N LEU A 120 8.19 17.01 -4.09
CA LEU A 120 9.19 16.76 -3.06
C LEU A 120 10.31 17.79 -3.13
N GLU A 121 10.79 18.22 -1.96
CA GLU A 121 12.02 19.05 -1.83
C GLU A 121 13.28 18.20 -2.04
N ALA A 122 13.27 16.94 -1.56
CA ALA A 122 14.34 15.97 -1.78
C ALA A 122 13.78 14.69 -2.41
N GLN A 123 14.27 14.39 -3.63
CA GLN A 123 13.85 13.23 -4.42
C GLN A 123 14.28 11.91 -3.78
N PRO A 124 13.57 10.79 -4.08
CA PRO A 124 14.01 9.46 -3.67
C PRO A 124 15.46 9.20 -4.08
N GLY A 125 16.25 8.65 -3.16
CA GLY A 125 17.65 8.33 -3.41
C GLY A 125 17.83 7.21 -4.44
N ARG A 126 16.80 6.39 -4.63
CA ARG A 126 16.73 5.31 -5.62
C ARG A 126 15.38 5.39 -6.32
N LEU A 127 15.37 5.46 -7.64
CA LEU A 127 14.16 5.56 -8.46
C LEU A 127 14.21 4.50 -9.57
N HIS A 128 13.40 3.47 -9.44
CA HIS A 128 13.35 2.31 -10.29
C HIS A 128 12.02 2.26 -11.02
N ARG A 129 11.93 2.91 -12.17
CA ARG A 129 10.70 2.88 -12.96
C ARG A 129 10.69 1.75 -13.99
N ILE A 130 9.53 1.18 -14.24
CA ILE A 130 9.32 0.35 -15.43
C ILE A 130 9.33 1.28 -16.66
N ARG A 131 10.16 0.97 -17.64
CA ARG A 131 10.33 1.79 -18.86
C ARG A 131 9.27 1.42 -19.89
N GLY A 132 8.07 1.99 -19.71
CA GLY A 132 6.92 1.72 -20.58
C GLY A 132 7.12 2.15 -22.04
N GLU A 133 8.11 3.00 -22.33
CA GLU A 133 8.50 3.41 -23.68
C GLU A 133 9.36 2.37 -24.41
N ASP A 134 9.90 1.39 -23.70
CA ASP A 134 10.69 0.31 -24.27
C ASP A 134 9.79 -0.86 -24.72
N GLU A 135 10.34 -1.81 -25.47
CA GLU A 135 9.63 -3.05 -25.83
C GLU A 135 9.26 -3.83 -24.56
N PRO A 136 8.01 -4.32 -24.41
CA PRO A 136 7.49 -4.86 -23.14
C PRO A 136 8.33 -5.99 -22.52
N ALA A 137 8.84 -6.92 -23.33
CA ALA A 137 9.65 -8.02 -22.80
C ALA A 137 11.04 -7.54 -22.35
N ALA A 138 11.62 -6.56 -23.05
CA ALA A 138 12.89 -5.95 -22.68
C ALA A 138 12.74 -5.10 -21.40
N ALA A 139 11.67 -4.32 -21.30
CA ALA A 139 11.34 -3.53 -20.11
C ALA A 139 11.13 -4.43 -18.88
N ALA A 140 10.37 -5.53 -19.03
CA ALA A 140 10.16 -6.50 -17.96
C ALA A 140 11.47 -7.16 -17.51
N ALA A 141 12.33 -7.59 -18.44
CA ALA A 141 13.61 -8.22 -18.12
C ALA A 141 14.56 -7.26 -17.41
N SER A 142 14.64 -6.00 -17.85
CA SER A 142 15.46 -4.98 -17.20
C SER A 142 14.96 -4.69 -15.79
N TYR A 143 13.66 -4.50 -15.62
CA TYR A 143 13.06 -4.24 -14.31
C TYR A 143 13.23 -5.41 -13.34
N GLU A 144 13.06 -6.64 -13.82
CA GLU A 144 13.34 -7.84 -13.04
C GLU A 144 14.79 -7.90 -12.56
N GLN A 145 15.74 -7.52 -13.41
CA GLN A 145 17.16 -7.51 -13.04
C GLN A 145 17.45 -6.51 -11.92
N GLU A 146 16.84 -5.32 -11.96
CA GLU A 146 16.97 -4.32 -10.90
C GLU A 146 16.34 -4.81 -9.58
N LEU A 147 15.18 -5.47 -9.66
CA LEU A 147 14.45 -5.94 -8.48
C LEU A 147 15.09 -7.16 -7.81
N ARG A 148 15.91 -7.93 -8.53
CA ARG A 148 16.55 -9.15 -7.99
C ARG A 148 17.39 -8.85 -6.75
N GLY A 149 17.03 -9.51 -5.64
CA GLY A 149 17.74 -9.36 -4.37
C GLY A 149 17.35 -8.12 -3.56
N THR A 150 16.39 -7.33 -4.05
CA THR A 150 15.85 -6.16 -3.35
C THR A 150 14.45 -6.49 -2.84
N PRO A 151 14.25 -6.75 -1.55
CA PRO A 151 12.92 -6.97 -0.99
C PRO A 151 12.15 -5.64 -0.94
N LEU A 152 10.90 -5.66 -1.40
CA LEU A 152 10.00 -4.54 -1.22
C LEU A 152 9.52 -4.49 0.24
N ASP A 153 9.72 -3.34 0.90
CA ASP A 153 9.26 -3.15 2.28
C ASP A 153 7.77 -2.82 2.34
N LEU A 154 7.30 -2.00 1.38
CA LEU A 154 5.91 -1.65 1.22
C LEU A 154 5.48 -1.75 -0.24
N LEU A 155 4.43 -2.51 -0.50
CA LEU A 155 3.79 -2.62 -1.81
C LEU A 155 2.37 -2.08 -1.72
N LEU A 156 2.08 -0.99 -2.43
CA LEU A 156 0.73 -0.45 -2.57
C LEU A 156 0.05 -1.08 -3.79
N LEU A 157 -1.16 -1.57 -3.60
CA LEU A 157 -2.00 -2.14 -4.65
C LEU A 157 -3.36 -1.44 -4.69
N GLY A 158 -3.81 -1.11 -5.90
CA GLY A 158 -5.22 -0.89 -6.18
C GLY A 158 -5.95 -2.21 -6.42
N LEU A 159 -7.26 -2.13 -6.66
CA LEU A 159 -8.08 -3.28 -7.03
C LEU A 159 -8.98 -2.89 -8.22
N GLY A 160 -8.93 -3.67 -9.29
CA GLY A 160 -9.87 -3.54 -10.40
C GLY A 160 -11.29 -3.97 -10.03
N PRO A 161 -12.31 -3.53 -10.77
CA PRO A 161 -13.70 -3.96 -10.53
C PRO A 161 -13.91 -5.45 -10.79
N ASP A 162 -13.02 -6.08 -11.57
CA ASP A 162 -12.95 -7.52 -11.87
C ASP A 162 -12.03 -8.28 -10.89
N GLY A 163 -11.47 -7.61 -9.89
CA GLY A 163 -10.57 -8.21 -8.91
C GLY A 163 -9.11 -8.28 -9.32
N HIS A 164 -8.70 -7.68 -10.46
CA HIS A 164 -7.29 -7.64 -10.83
C HIS A 164 -6.47 -6.75 -9.89
N VAL A 165 -5.19 -7.06 -9.76
CA VAL A 165 -4.18 -6.26 -9.03
C VAL A 165 -2.96 -6.07 -9.91
N ALA A 166 -2.30 -4.92 -9.82
CA ALA A 166 -1.27 -4.54 -10.78
C ALA A 166 -1.82 -4.72 -12.20
N SER A 167 -1.17 -5.49 -13.08
CA SER A 167 -1.73 -5.92 -14.36
C SER A 167 -1.89 -7.44 -14.46
N LEU A 168 -2.24 -8.08 -13.34
CA LEU A 168 -2.62 -9.49 -13.26
C LEU A 168 -4.15 -9.62 -13.35
N PHE A 169 -4.66 -9.86 -14.56
CA PHE A 169 -6.10 -9.93 -14.86
C PHE A 169 -6.68 -11.32 -14.58
N PRO A 170 -8.03 -11.43 -14.44
CA PRO A 170 -8.71 -12.73 -14.23
C PRO A 170 -8.28 -13.79 -15.23
N ASN A 171 -7.87 -14.95 -14.72
CA ASN A 171 -7.43 -16.11 -15.49
C ASN A 171 -6.27 -15.86 -16.46
N ALA A 172 -5.56 -14.73 -16.35
CA ALA A 172 -4.41 -14.43 -17.19
C ALA A 172 -3.24 -15.41 -16.92
N PRO A 173 -2.45 -15.77 -17.96
CA PRO A 173 -1.31 -16.69 -17.79
C PRO A 173 -0.31 -16.25 -16.73
N GLY A 174 -0.12 -14.93 -16.54
CA GLY A 174 0.78 -14.38 -15.53
C GLY A 174 0.46 -14.78 -14.09
N LEU A 175 -0.77 -15.21 -13.80
CA LEU A 175 -1.16 -15.69 -12.46
C LEU A 175 -0.49 -17.02 -12.06
N THR A 176 -0.02 -17.79 -13.04
CA THR A 176 0.67 -19.08 -12.83
C THR A 176 2.20 -18.95 -12.90
N GLU A 177 2.72 -17.73 -13.07
CA GLU A 177 4.16 -17.49 -13.07
C GLU A 177 4.76 -17.78 -11.68
N THR A 178 5.87 -18.51 -11.62
CA THR A 178 6.50 -18.97 -10.38
C THR A 178 7.99 -18.60 -10.25
N GLU A 179 8.62 -18.14 -11.33
CA GLU A 179 10.08 -17.90 -11.39
C GLU A 179 10.43 -16.43 -11.68
N ARG A 180 9.74 -15.83 -12.65
CA ARG A 180 9.97 -14.46 -13.07
C ARG A 180 9.41 -13.48 -12.04
N LEU A 181 10.08 -12.32 -11.86
CA LEU A 181 9.60 -11.25 -10.97
C LEU A 181 8.79 -10.20 -11.71
N ALA A 182 9.05 -10.01 -13.01
CA ALA A 182 8.29 -9.11 -13.86
C ALA A 182 8.07 -9.72 -15.24
N ILE A 183 6.90 -9.47 -15.84
CA ILE A 183 6.48 -10.01 -17.13
C ILE A 183 5.71 -8.96 -17.94
N PRO A 184 5.68 -9.06 -19.27
CA PRO A 184 4.68 -8.41 -20.10
C PRO A 184 3.27 -8.93 -19.77
N ALA A 185 2.26 -8.09 -19.89
CA ALA A 185 0.86 -8.45 -19.71
C ALA A 185 -0.03 -7.71 -20.71
N GLU A 186 -1.07 -8.39 -21.17
CA GLU A 186 -2.13 -7.79 -22.00
C GLU A 186 -3.23 -7.22 -21.11
N ALA A 187 -3.76 -6.04 -21.48
CA ALA A 187 -4.86 -5.43 -20.76
C ALA A 187 -6.20 -6.00 -21.25
N THR A 188 -7.03 -6.46 -20.32
CA THR A 188 -8.42 -6.85 -20.58
C THR A 188 -9.44 -5.75 -20.26
N LEU A 189 -8.97 -4.66 -19.63
CA LEU A 189 -9.74 -3.45 -19.34
C LEU A 189 -9.00 -2.20 -19.82
N GLU A 190 -9.75 -1.13 -20.06
CA GLU A 190 -9.16 0.16 -20.46
C GLU A 190 -8.15 0.69 -19.42
N PRO A 191 -7.13 1.37 -19.94
CA PRO A 191 -6.75 1.54 -21.35
C PRO A 191 -6.15 0.26 -21.93
N PHE A 192 -6.63 -0.12 -23.13
CA PHE A 192 -6.18 -1.32 -23.86
C PHE A 192 -4.79 -1.11 -24.46
N VAL A 193 -3.80 -1.01 -23.61
CA VAL A 193 -2.37 -0.93 -23.98
C VAL A 193 -1.61 -2.03 -23.27
N GLU A 194 -0.55 -2.52 -23.86
CA GLU A 194 0.34 -3.49 -23.23
C GLU A 194 0.85 -2.96 -21.88
N ARG A 195 1.22 -3.87 -21.03
CA ARG A 195 1.68 -3.60 -19.66
C ARG A 195 2.96 -4.36 -19.35
N VAL A 196 3.70 -3.87 -18.38
CA VAL A 196 4.65 -4.67 -17.62
C VAL A 196 4.15 -4.73 -16.18
N THR A 197 4.17 -5.92 -15.58
CA THR A 197 3.63 -6.15 -14.24
C THR A 197 4.56 -7.00 -13.40
N LEU A 198 4.59 -6.75 -12.09
CA LEU A 198 5.12 -7.69 -11.13
C LEU A 198 4.26 -8.96 -11.10
N THR A 199 4.91 -10.09 -10.87
CA THR A 199 4.30 -11.42 -10.83
C THR A 199 3.84 -11.79 -9.42
N PRO A 200 3.04 -12.86 -9.23
CA PRO A 200 2.65 -13.31 -7.90
C PRO A 200 3.83 -13.56 -6.95
N PRO A 201 4.97 -14.20 -7.35
CA PRO A 201 6.16 -14.30 -6.50
C PRO A 201 6.69 -12.95 -6.03
N ALA A 202 6.85 -11.99 -6.94
CA ALA A 202 7.35 -10.66 -6.61
C ALA A 202 6.41 -9.90 -5.65
N LEU A 203 5.09 -9.91 -5.94
CA LEU A 203 4.10 -9.24 -5.10
C LEU A 203 4.04 -9.83 -3.69
N ARG A 204 4.04 -11.17 -3.56
CA ARG A 204 3.94 -11.86 -2.27
C ARG A 204 5.20 -11.75 -1.42
N SER A 205 6.36 -11.51 -2.04
CA SER A 205 7.62 -11.33 -1.32
C SER A 205 7.72 -10.02 -0.56
N ALA A 206 6.82 -9.06 -0.83
CA ALA A 206 6.78 -7.79 -0.10
C ALA A 206 6.50 -8.00 1.40
N ARG A 207 7.18 -7.25 2.24
CA ARG A 207 7.02 -7.32 3.70
C ARG A 207 5.68 -6.80 4.18
N ARG A 208 5.18 -5.74 3.52
CA ARG A 208 3.87 -5.17 3.78
C ARG A 208 3.15 -4.94 2.46
N ILE A 209 1.99 -5.57 2.30
CA ILE A 209 1.09 -5.34 1.17
C ILE A 209 -0.07 -4.49 1.67
N VAL A 210 -0.35 -3.39 0.98
CA VAL A 210 -1.45 -2.48 1.30
C VAL A 210 -2.39 -2.39 0.11
N PHE A 211 -3.60 -2.90 0.26
CA PHE A 211 -4.68 -2.65 -0.69
C PHE A 211 -5.35 -1.32 -0.35
N LEU A 212 -5.40 -0.38 -1.29
CA LEU A 212 -6.18 0.85 -1.19
C LEU A 212 -7.34 0.76 -2.17
N VAL A 213 -8.56 0.65 -1.63
CA VAL A 213 -9.76 0.46 -2.46
C VAL A 213 -10.90 1.34 -1.97
N THR A 214 -11.44 2.14 -2.87
CA THR A 214 -12.55 3.06 -2.61
C THR A 214 -13.60 2.95 -3.70
N GLY A 215 -14.85 3.29 -3.37
CA GLY A 215 -15.98 3.29 -4.31
C GLY A 215 -16.85 2.03 -4.27
N GLU A 216 -18.15 2.23 -4.51
CA GLU A 216 -19.14 1.16 -4.46
C GLU A 216 -18.96 0.13 -5.60
N GLU A 217 -18.46 0.58 -6.74
CA GLU A 217 -18.15 -0.26 -7.90
C GLU A 217 -17.08 -1.33 -7.64
N LYS A 218 -16.32 -1.17 -6.54
CA LYS A 218 -15.29 -2.12 -6.09
C LYS A 218 -15.80 -3.11 -5.04
N ALA A 219 -17.00 -2.93 -4.50
CA ALA A 219 -17.49 -3.70 -3.35
C ALA A 219 -17.57 -5.21 -3.61
N GLU A 220 -17.95 -5.62 -4.85
CA GLU A 220 -17.98 -7.02 -5.24
C GLU A 220 -16.57 -7.64 -5.29
N ALA A 221 -15.64 -6.94 -5.94
CA ALA A 221 -14.24 -7.37 -6.02
C ALA A 221 -13.60 -7.44 -4.61
N VAL A 222 -13.87 -6.46 -3.76
CA VAL A 222 -13.43 -6.45 -2.34
C VAL A 222 -13.94 -7.68 -1.60
N ALA A 223 -15.22 -8.04 -1.75
CA ALA A 223 -15.79 -9.24 -1.12
C ALA A 223 -15.12 -10.53 -1.65
N GLY A 224 -14.90 -10.64 -2.97
CA GLY A 224 -14.17 -11.74 -3.57
C GLY A 224 -12.74 -11.87 -3.06
N VAL A 225 -12.03 -10.76 -2.98
CA VAL A 225 -10.62 -10.72 -2.53
C VAL A 225 -10.46 -11.02 -1.04
N LEU A 226 -11.29 -10.42 -0.18
CA LEU A 226 -11.07 -10.46 1.27
C LEU A 226 -11.90 -11.51 2.01
N ALA A 227 -13.05 -11.92 1.47
CA ALA A 227 -13.94 -12.91 2.08
C ALA A 227 -14.02 -14.24 1.31
N GLY A 228 -13.72 -14.22 0.00
CA GLY A 228 -13.72 -15.40 -0.86
C GLY A 228 -12.48 -16.29 -0.69
N PRO A 229 -12.51 -17.53 -1.24
CA PRO A 229 -11.33 -18.37 -1.35
C PRO A 229 -10.33 -17.79 -2.38
N PRO A 230 -9.04 -18.21 -2.36
CA PRO A 230 -8.13 -17.93 -3.46
C PRO A 230 -8.69 -18.45 -4.78
N ASP A 231 -8.82 -17.57 -5.78
CA ASP A 231 -9.43 -17.88 -7.07
C ASP A 231 -8.73 -17.09 -8.18
N PRO A 232 -8.20 -17.73 -9.23
CA PRO A 232 -7.65 -17.06 -10.41
C PRO A 232 -8.63 -16.12 -11.13
N ALA A 233 -9.93 -16.35 -10.98
CA ALA A 233 -10.96 -15.45 -11.49
C ALA A 233 -11.05 -14.13 -10.69
N VAL A 234 -10.43 -14.07 -9.50
CA VAL A 234 -10.35 -12.89 -8.63
C VAL A 234 -8.87 -12.72 -8.19
N PRO A 235 -7.99 -12.21 -9.06
CA PRO A 235 -6.54 -12.25 -8.86
C PRO A 235 -6.04 -11.69 -7.52
N GLY A 236 -6.66 -10.61 -7.02
CA GLY A 236 -6.33 -10.06 -5.71
C GLY A 236 -6.49 -11.04 -4.55
N SER A 237 -7.32 -12.09 -4.70
CA SER A 237 -7.49 -13.14 -3.69
C SER A 237 -6.25 -14.03 -3.52
N LEU A 238 -5.37 -14.06 -4.54
CA LEU A 238 -4.14 -14.83 -4.57
C LEU A 238 -2.96 -14.09 -3.94
N ILE A 239 -3.09 -12.78 -3.68
CA ILE A 239 -1.96 -11.94 -3.25
C ILE A 239 -2.06 -11.63 -1.76
N ARG A 240 -1.15 -12.21 -0.99
CA ARG A 240 -0.92 -11.98 0.44
C ARG A 240 0.58 -12.01 0.68
N ALA A 241 1.07 -11.23 1.64
CA ALA A 241 2.47 -11.28 2.04
C ALA A 241 2.82 -12.66 2.61
N GLU A 242 3.86 -13.30 2.10
CA GLU A 242 4.30 -14.65 2.54
C GLU A 242 4.95 -14.61 3.93
N SER A 243 5.69 -13.56 4.23
CA SER A 243 6.46 -13.43 5.47
C SER A 243 6.24 -12.11 6.18
N GLY A 244 5.10 -11.46 5.93
CA GLY A 244 4.83 -10.13 6.44
C GLY A 244 3.36 -9.92 6.74
N GLU A 245 2.88 -8.69 6.54
CA GLU A 245 1.50 -8.32 6.80
C GLU A 245 0.78 -7.87 5.53
N THR A 246 -0.51 -8.14 5.47
CA THR A 246 -1.40 -7.63 4.43
C THR A 246 -2.44 -6.75 5.10
N LEU A 247 -2.57 -5.51 4.64
CA LEU A 247 -3.59 -4.57 5.06
C LEU A 247 -4.55 -4.29 3.90
N ALA A 248 -5.83 -4.09 4.23
CA ALA A 248 -6.82 -3.57 3.30
C ALA A 248 -7.40 -2.28 3.89
N ILE A 249 -7.15 -1.15 3.22
CA ILE A 249 -7.67 0.17 3.58
C ILE A 249 -8.77 0.50 2.59
N LEU A 250 -9.99 0.51 3.08
CA LEU A 250 -11.21 0.67 2.30
C LEU A 250 -11.97 1.90 2.76
N ASP A 251 -12.75 2.51 1.87
CA ASP A 251 -13.84 3.37 2.30
C ASP A 251 -15.10 2.55 2.64
N GLN A 252 -16.12 3.19 3.21
CA GLN A 252 -17.38 2.51 3.57
C GLN A 252 -18.10 1.93 2.36
N LYS A 253 -17.97 2.56 1.19
CA LYS A 253 -18.63 2.11 -0.05
C LYS A 253 -18.00 0.82 -0.57
N ALA A 254 -16.66 0.79 -0.67
CA ALA A 254 -15.93 -0.40 -1.08
C ALA A 254 -16.13 -1.57 -0.09
N ALA A 255 -16.31 -1.29 1.21
CA ALA A 255 -16.54 -2.29 2.24
C ALA A 255 -18.00 -2.78 2.33
N SER A 256 -18.94 -2.21 1.56
CA SER A 256 -20.38 -2.41 1.74
C SER A 256 -20.87 -3.85 1.57
N ARG A 257 -20.11 -4.72 0.91
CA ARG A 257 -20.43 -6.14 0.75
C ARG A 257 -19.62 -7.10 1.63
N LEU A 258 -18.73 -6.56 2.46
CA LEU A 258 -18.11 -7.37 3.51
C LEU A 258 -19.15 -7.57 4.63
N ARG A 259 -19.50 -8.83 4.89
CA ARG A 259 -20.41 -9.21 5.98
C ARG A 259 -19.64 -9.24 7.31
N ASP A 260 -20.31 -8.81 8.36
CA ASP A 260 -19.83 -8.90 9.76
C ASP A 260 -19.62 -10.36 10.19
#